data_ea2df8106124c3c62a0f45cd004bd5c1
#
_entry.id   ea2df8106124c3c62a0f45cd004bd5c1
#
_cell.length_a   1.000
_cell.length_b   1.000
_cell.length_c   1.000
_cell.angle_alpha   90.00
_cell.angle_beta   90.00
_cell.angle_gamma   90.00
#
_symmetry.space_group_name_H-M   'P 1'
#
loop_
_entity.id
_entity.type
_entity.pdbx_description
1 polymer ?
#
loop_
_entity_poly.entity_id
_entity_poly.type
_entity_poly.pdbx_seq_one_letter_code
_entity_poly.pdbx_strand_id
1 'polypeptide(L)'
;MIRLVRLIFVVGALCVALFGGVVRAQDSAQPKKQPTATEAVLANWNDVGNRLVAMAEDWPEDKYDYKLAPTTRTFQEVILHVAGSNYDMLNKMTKSKLGDGRNDPAAADYKTKAATVAFLKKSIEDGAALAKKQGDAGVVKVLEYWDGYTEHMGEHYGLLVAYYRASGGVPPESRPKK
;
A
#
# COMPACT_ATOMS: atom_id res chain seq x y z
N MET A 1 39.25 43.05 -57.76
CA MET A 1 38.62 42.72 -56.49
C MET A 1 37.20 42.19 -56.67
N ILE A 2 36.92 41.30 -57.63
CA ILE A 2 35.54 40.80 -57.91
C ILE A 2 35.56 39.29 -58.27
N ARG A 3 36.47 38.51 -57.73
CA ARG A 3 36.51 37.05 -57.96
C ARG A 3 36.54 36.19 -56.70
N LEU A 4 36.39 36.78 -55.50
CA LEU A 4 36.49 36.02 -54.25
C LEU A 4 35.11 35.84 -53.55
N VAL A 5 34.04 36.41 -54.06
CA VAL A 5 32.71 36.37 -53.41
C VAL A 5 31.81 35.24 -54.00
N ARG A 6 32.20 34.58 -55.09
CA ARG A 6 31.35 33.52 -55.70
C ARG A 6 31.65 32.08 -55.28
N LEU A 7 32.64 31.87 -54.40
CA LEU A 7 33.01 30.51 -53.96
C LEU A 7 32.45 30.11 -52.58
N ILE A 8 31.82 31.04 -51.87
CA ILE A 8 31.28 30.75 -50.52
C ILE A 8 29.81 30.34 -50.53
N PHE A 9 29.09 30.52 -51.63
CA PHE A 9 27.67 30.14 -51.73
C PHE A 9 27.36 28.71 -52.21
N VAL A 10 28.35 27.93 -52.64
CA VAL A 10 28.12 26.56 -53.15
C VAL A 10 28.37 25.48 -52.11
N VAL A 11 29.04 25.77 -50.97
CA VAL A 11 29.31 24.77 -49.92
C VAL A 11 28.20 24.73 -48.88
N GLY A 12 27.30 25.74 -48.81
CA GLY A 12 26.20 25.79 -47.82
C GLY A 12 24.96 24.95 -48.20
N ALA A 13 24.84 24.45 -49.44
CA ALA A 13 23.61 23.77 -49.90
C ALA A 13 23.68 22.24 -49.86
N LEU A 14 24.82 21.67 -49.48
CA LEU A 14 24.99 20.18 -49.52
C LEU A 14 24.97 19.52 -48.14
N CYS A 15 24.83 20.28 -47.04
CA CYS A 15 24.78 19.70 -45.69
C CYS A 15 23.37 19.58 -45.09
N VAL A 16 22.30 19.98 -45.81
CA VAL A 16 20.94 19.93 -45.31
C VAL A 16 20.19 18.63 -45.70
N ALA A 17 20.79 17.79 -46.57
CA ALA A 17 20.10 16.61 -47.10
C ALA A 17 20.40 15.30 -46.36
N LEU A 18 21.18 15.29 -45.27
CA LEU A 18 21.54 14.04 -44.56
C LEU A 18 21.01 13.95 -43.09
N PHE A 19 20.23 14.91 -42.64
CA PHE A 19 19.44 14.79 -41.40
C PHE A 19 17.94 14.61 -41.67
N GLY A 20 17.59 13.87 -42.72
CA GLY A 20 16.30 13.19 -42.84
C GLY A 20 16.22 12.16 -41.72
N GLY A 21 16.18 12.64 -40.45
CA GLY A 21 16.09 11.81 -39.29
C GLY A 21 14.87 10.91 -39.43
N VAL A 22 15.06 9.63 -39.24
CA VAL A 22 14.05 8.67 -38.90
C VAL A 22 13.31 9.24 -37.69
N VAL A 23 12.27 10.00 -37.93
CA VAL A 23 11.22 10.23 -36.93
C VAL A 23 10.60 8.84 -36.75
N ARG A 24 11.22 8.07 -35.86
CA ARG A 24 10.64 6.85 -35.37
C ARG A 24 9.34 7.30 -34.73
N ALA A 25 8.22 6.95 -35.34
CA ALA A 25 6.92 7.14 -34.73
C ALA A 25 7.05 6.54 -33.32
N GLN A 26 7.06 7.41 -32.31
CA GLN A 26 6.88 6.97 -30.94
C GLN A 26 5.57 6.24 -30.94
N ASP A 27 5.66 4.95 -30.74
CA ASP A 27 4.51 4.08 -30.54
C ASP A 27 3.63 4.80 -29.54
N SER A 28 2.49 5.29 -29.97
CA SER A 28 1.55 6.05 -29.16
C SER A 28 0.90 5.04 -28.22
N ALA A 29 1.66 4.62 -27.20
CA ALA A 29 1.10 3.91 -26.07
C ALA A 29 -0.07 4.74 -25.57
N GLN A 30 -1.28 4.25 -25.74
CA GLN A 30 -2.46 4.93 -25.24
C GLN A 30 -2.24 5.27 -23.76
N PRO A 31 -2.50 6.50 -23.31
CA PRO A 31 -2.30 6.87 -21.92
C PRO A 31 -3.12 5.90 -21.06
N LYS A 32 -2.42 5.16 -20.18
CA LYS A 32 -3.10 4.26 -19.23
C LYS A 32 -4.11 5.09 -18.47
N LYS A 33 -5.37 4.64 -18.47
CA LYS A 33 -6.45 5.30 -17.71
C LYS A 33 -5.97 5.43 -16.25
N GLN A 34 -5.99 6.65 -15.74
CA GLN A 34 -5.66 6.89 -14.33
C GLN A 34 -6.71 6.22 -13.43
N PRO A 35 -6.31 5.62 -12.32
CA PRO A 35 -7.26 5.03 -11.38
C PRO A 35 -8.17 6.13 -10.80
N THR A 36 -9.41 5.77 -10.50
CA THR A 36 -10.30 6.65 -9.75
C THR A 36 -9.83 6.77 -8.30
N ALA A 37 -10.37 7.72 -7.53
CA ALA A 37 -10.02 7.88 -6.12
C ALA A 37 -10.33 6.61 -5.31
N THR A 38 -11.48 5.99 -5.57
CA THR A 38 -11.88 4.74 -4.92
C THR A 38 -10.93 3.60 -5.30
N GLU A 39 -10.58 3.46 -6.58
CA GLU A 39 -9.63 2.44 -7.05
C GLU A 39 -8.25 2.60 -6.41
N ALA A 40 -7.74 3.84 -6.31
CA ALA A 40 -6.45 4.12 -5.70
C ALA A 40 -6.44 3.79 -4.19
N VAL A 41 -7.45 4.23 -3.45
CA VAL A 41 -7.59 3.91 -2.02
C VAL A 41 -7.71 2.41 -1.80
N LEU A 42 -8.55 1.72 -2.57
CA LEU A 42 -8.71 0.27 -2.45
C LEU A 42 -7.42 -0.50 -2.77
N ALA A 43 -6.65 -0.05 -3.77
CA ALA A 43 -5.38 -0.67 -4.11
C ALA A 43 -4.41 -0.62 -2.93
N ASN A 44 -4.22 0.55 -2.33
CA ASN A 44 -3.30 0.74 -1.19
C ASN A 44 -3.80 0.02 0.07
N TRP A 45 -5.07 0.21 0.43
CA TRP A 45 -5.69 -0.43 1.59
C TRP A 45 -5.58 -1.96 1.56
N ASN A 46 -5.94 -2.55 0.43
CA ASN A 46 -5.89 -4.00 0.28
C ASN A 46 -4.45 -4.53 0.20
N ASP A 47 -3.53 -3.81 -0.45
CA ASP A 47 -2.13 -4.24 -0.55
C ASP A 47 -1.50 -4.37 0.85
N VAL A 48 -1.56 -3.32 1.66
CA VAL A 48 -1.01 -3.35 3.02
C VAL A 48 -1.78 -4.31 3.91
N GLY A 49 -3.12 -4.32 3.82
CA GLY A 49 -3.97 -5.23 4.57
C GLY A 49 -3.66 -6.70 4.29
N ASN A 50 -3.50 -7.07 3.02
CA ASN A 50 -3.16 -8.47 2.64
C ASN A 50 -1.78 -8.88 3.15
N ARG A 51 -0.80 -7.98 3.15
CA ARG A 51 0.53 -8.24 3.71
C ARG A 51 0.46 -8.50 5.22
N LEU A 52 -0.32 -7.70 5.96
CA LEU A 52 -0.55 -7.90 7.39
C LEU A 52 -1.23 -9.24 7.68
N VAL A 53 -2.24 -9.60 6.88
CA VAL A 53 -2.92 -10.89 6.98
C VAL A 53 -1.94 -12.04 6.73
N ALA A 54 -1.13 -11.95 5.67
CA ALA A 54 -0.13 -12.96 5.35
C ALA A 54 0.85 -13.17 6.51
N MET A 55 1.28 -12.09 7.18
CA MET A 55 2.14 -12.17 8.35
C MET A 55 1.43 -12.83 9.54
N ALA A 56 0.17 -12.44 9.81
CA ALA A 56 -0.59 -13.02 10.90
C ALA A 56 -0.89 -14.53 10.68
N GLU A 57 -1.17 -14.93 9.44
CA GLU A 57 -1.40 -16.33 9.09
C GLU A 57 -0.13 -17.19 9.14
N ASP A 58 1.00 -16.62 8.73
CA ASP A 58 2.26 -17.35 8.66
C ASP A 58 2.95 -17.49 10.03
N TRP A 59 2.78 -16.52 10.94
CA TRP A 59 3.43 -16.53 12.24
C TRP A 59 3.00 -17.74 13.08
N PRO A 60 3.96 -18.50 13.71
CA PRO A 60 3.64 -19.66 14.53
C PRO A 60 2.71 -19.31 15.69
N GLU A 61 1.69 -20.13 15.92
CA GLU A 61 0.68 -19.90 16.98
C GLU A 61 1.30 -19.89 18.38
N ASP A 62 2.26 -20.76 18.63
CA ASP A 62 3.00 -20.86 19.88
C ASP A 62 3.93 -19.65 20.15
N LYS A 63 4.02 -18.71 19.20
CA LYS A 63 4.81 -17.47 19.32
C LYS A 63 3.93 -16.21 19.25
N TYR A 64 2.63 -16.33 19.39
CA TYR A 64 1.75 -15.15 19.34
C TYR A 64 1.96 -14.19 20.51
N ASP A 65 2.53 -14.66 21.63
CA ASP A 65 2.94 -13.88 22.80
C ASP A 65 4.38 -13.33 22.71
N TYR A 66 5.10 -13.60 21.63
CA TYR A 66 6.46 -13.10 21.44
C TYR A 66 6.50 -11.57 21.43
N LYS A 67 7.51 -11.02 22.13
CA LYS A 67 7.83 -9.58 22.23
C LYS A 67 9.24 -9.30 21.72
N LEU A 68 9.43 -8.16 21.06
CA LEU A 68 10.77 -7.68 20.69
C LEU A 68 11.58 -7.24 21.91
N ALA A 69 10.90 -6.63 22.89
CA ALA A 69 11.47 -6.18 24.15
C ALA A 69 10.38 -6.26 25.24
N PRO A 70 10.74 -6.25 26.53
CA PRO A 70 9.77 -6.36 27.63
C PRO A 70 8.65 -5.32 27.60
N THR A 71 8.92 -4.13 27.05
CA THR A 71 7.98 -2.99 26.99
C THR A 71 7.19 -2.92 25.69
N THR A 72 7.45 -3.81 24.70
CA THR A 72 6.70 -3.82 23.45
C THR A 72 5.41 -4.63 23.57
N ARG A 73 4.46 -4.39 22.67
CA ARG A 73 3.31 -5.28 22.47
C ARG A 73 3.79 -6.69 22.09
N THR A 74 3.00 -7.72 22.36
CA THR A 74 3.18 -9.03 21.75
C THR A 74 2.86 -8.97 20.26
N PHE A 75 3.25 -9.99 19.49
CA PHE A 75 2.87 -10.13 18.08
C PHE A 75 1.34 -10.07 17.92
N GLN A 76 0.61 -10.82 18.77
CA GLN A 76 -0.86 -10.79 18.78
C GLN A 76 -1.42 -9.39 19.06
N GLU A 77 -0.90 -8.71 20.09
CA GLU A 77 -1.35 -7.37 20.46
C GLU A 77 -1.11 -6.35 19.35
N VAL A 78 -0.05 -6.49 18.52
CA VAL A 78 0.15 -5.64 17.33
C VAL A 78 -0.95 -5.89 16.30
N ILE A 79 -1.29 -7.15 16.02
CA ILE A 79 -2.36 -7.49 15.06
C ILE A 79 -3.72 -6.97 15.54
N LEU A 80 -4.03 -7.15 16.83
CA LEU A 80 -5.27 -6.67 17.43
C LEU A 80 -5.36 -5.13 17.40
N HIS A 81 -4.25 -4.44 17.69
CA HIS A 81 -4.17 -2.99 17.61
C HIS A 81 -4.47 -2.48 16.20
N VAL A 82 -3.92 -3.08 15.17
CA VAL A 82 -4.21 -2.71 13.77
C VAL A 82 -5.70 -2.91 13.45
N ALA A 83 -6.25 -4.06 13.80
CA ALA A 83 -7.67 -4.36 13.52
C ALA A 83 -8.61 -3.43 14.29
N GLY A 84 -8.32 -3.17 15.56
CA GLY A 84 -9.10 -2.24 16.39
C GLY A 84 -9.02 -0.81 15.88
N SER A 85 -7.84 -0.35 15.47
CA SER A 85 -7.65 0.98 14.87
C SER A 85 -8.41 1.11 13.55
N ASN A 86 -8.43 0.08 12.71
CA ASN A 86 -9.24 0.08 11.50
C ASN A 86 -10.72 0.29 11.83
N TYR A 87 -11.26 -0.43 12.82
CA TYR A 87 -12.65 -0.25 13.25
C TYR A 87 -12.92 1.09 13.91
N ASP A 88 -11.97 1.65 14.68
CA ASP A 88 -12.08 3.00 15.22
C ASP A 88 -12.28 4.02 14.09
N MET A 89 -11.46 3.94 13.03
CA MET A 89 -11.61 4.77 11.85
C MET A 89 -12.97 4.59 11.17
N LEU A 90 -13.37 3.34 10.90
CA LEU A 90 -14.63 3.04 10.22
C LEU A 90 -15.83 3.56 11.03
N ASN A 91 -15.78 3.42 12.34
CA ASN A 91 -16.82 3.91 13.25
C ASN A 91 -16.88 5.44 13.26
N LYS A 92 -15.73 6.14 13.27
CA LYS A 92 -15.66 7.60 13.16
C LYS A 92 -16.24 8.11 11.84
N MET A 93 -15.87 7.50 10.72
CA MET A 93 -16.36 7.89 9.40
C MET A 93 -17.85 7.65 9.21
N THR A 94 -18.36 6.54 9.73
CA THR A 94 -19.78 6.14 9.52
C THR A 94 -20.72 6.62 10.64
N LYS A 95 -20.17 7.07 11.77
CA LYS A 95 -20.89 7.34 13.01
C LYS A 95 -21.73 6.12 13.48
N SER A 96 -21.23 4.92 13.19
CA SER A 96 -21.86 3.63 13.54
C SER A 96 -20.87 2.72 14.25
N LYS A 97 -21.33 1.61 14.79
CA LYS A 97 -20.52 0.61 15.47
C LYS A 97 -20.46 -0.64 14.60
N LEU A 98 -19.43 -0.72 13.74
CA LEU A 98 -19.25 -1.85 12.80
C LEU A 98 -18.51 -3.04 13.43
N GLY A 99 -17.61 -2.78 14.39
CA GLY A 99 -16.82 -3.80 15.08
C GLY A 99 -16.20 -3.25 16.37
N ASP A 100 -15.29 -4.02 16.96
CA ASP A 100 -14.57 -3.60 18.16
C ASP A 100 -13.53 -2.53 17.81
N GLY A 101 -13.92 -1.26 17.96
CA GLY A 101 -13.09 -0.09 17.69
C GLY A 101 -12.21 0.34 18.86
N ARG A 102 -11.93 -0.53 19.83
CA ARG A 102 -10.90 -0.25 20.83
C ARG A 102 -9.54 -0.28 20.13
N ASN A 103 -8.71 0.74 20.32
CA ASN A 103 -7.38 0.77 19.73
C ASN A 103 -6.49 -0.40 20.19
N ASP A 104 -6.69 -0.87 21.42
CA ASP A 104 -5.99 -2.01 21.99
C ASP A 104 -7.01 -3.01 22.56
N PRO A 105 -7.65 -3.84 21.70
CA PRO A 105 -8.50 -4.93 22.18
C PRO A 105 -7.68 -5.91 23.01
N ALA A 106 -8.25 -6.38 24.12
CA ALA A 106 -7.53 -7.29 25.00
C ALA A 106 -7.28 -8.64 24.31
N ALA A 107 -6.03 -9.14 24.35
CA ALA A 107 -5.67 -10.46 23.79
C ALA A 107 -6.52 -11.60 24.38
N ALA A 108 -6.96 -11.46 25.62
CA ALA A 108 -7.84 -12.42 26.29
C ALA A 108 -9.22 -12.59 25.62
N ASP A 109 -9.68 -11.60 24.84
CA ASP A 109 -10.94 -11.68 24.08
C ASP A 109 -10.76 -12.49 22.78
N TYR A 110 -9.51 -12.71 22.33
CA TYR A 110 -9.12 -13.37 21.08
C TYR A 110 -8.17 -14.55 21.37
N LYS A 111 -8.72 -15.62 21.98
CA LYS A 111 -7.95 -16.71 22.60
C LYS A 111 -7.16 -17.59 21.63
N THR A 112 -7.37 -17.48 20.32
CA THR A 112 -6.72 -18.28 19.29
C THR A 112 -6.14 -17.43 18.18
N LYS A 113 -5.10 -17.92 17.52
CA LYS A 113 -4.58 -17.34 16.27
C LYS A 113 -5.71 -17.11 15.26
N ALA A 114 -6.58 -18.12 15.08
CA ALA A 114 -7.69 -18.03 14.12
C ALA A 114 -8.63 -16.85 14.44
N ALA A 115 -8.95 -16.61 15.71
CA ALA A 115 -9.80 -15.48 16.13
C ALA A 115 -9.12 -14.14 15.84
N THR A 116 -7.82 -14.03 16.14
CA THR A 116 -7.02 -12.82 15.87
C THR A 116 -6.95 -12.52 14.37
N VAL A 117 -6.65 -13.53 13.55
CA VAL A 117 -6.58 -13.41 12.08
C VAL A 117 -7.95 -13.05 11.50
N ALA A 118 -9.01 -13.69 11.97
CA ALA A 118 -10.38 -13.39 11.51
C ALA A 118 -10.78 -11.95 11.80
N PHE A 119 -10.43 -11.42 12.97
CA PHE A 119 -10.70 -10.03 13.34
C PHE A 119 -9.96 -9.04 12.43
N LEU A 120 -8.66 -9.28 12.15
CA LEU A 120 -7.89 -8.47 11.21
C LEU A 120 -8.50 -8.52 9.79
N LYS A 121 -8.75 -9.71 9.25
CA LYS A 121 -9.36 -9.87 7.92
C LYS A 121 -10.67 -9.11 7.81
N LYS A 122 -11.54 -9.28 8.78
CA LYS A 122 -12.85 -8.63 8.79
C LYS A 122 -12.75 -7.12 8.81
N SER A 123 -11.80 -6.55 9.57
CA SER A 123 -11.60 -5.09 9.60
C SER A 123 -11.17 -4.54 8.23
N ILE A 124 -10.33 -5.28 7.49
CA ILE A 124 -9.85 -4.91 6.15
C ILE A 124 -10.98 -5.01 5.13
N GLU A 125 -11.76 -6.10 5.17
CA GLU A 125 -12.91 -6.35 4.30
C GLU A 125 -14.00 -5.27 4.49
N ASP A 126 -14.32 -4.92 5.73
CA ASP A 126 -15.31 -3.89 6.04
C ASP A 126 -14.84 -2.50 5.57
N GLY A 127 -13.54 -2.20 5.70
CA GLY A 127 -12.94 -1.00 5.13
C GLY A 127 -13.08 -0.94 3.62
N ALA A 128 -12.72 -2.03 2.93
CA ALA A 128 -12.85 -2.10 1.48
C ALA A 128 -14.32 -1.99 1.02
N ALA A 129 -15.25 -2.59 1.75
CA ALA A 129 -16.68 -2.47 1.47
C ALA A 129 -17.18 -1.03 1.66
N LEU A 130 -16.72 -0.34 2.71
CA LEU A 130 -17.05 1.06 2.95
C LEU A 130 -16.52 1.97 1.85
N ALA A 131 -15.26 1.83 1.43
CA ALA A 131 -14.69 2.62 0.35
C ALA A 131 -15.48 2.47 -0.95
N LYS A 132 -15.86 1.24 -1.32
CA LYS A 132 -16.73 0.97 -2.47
C LYS A 132 -18.10 1.65 -2.34
N LYS A 133 -18.71 1.61 -1.16
CA LYS A 133 -20.00 2.24 -0.87
C LYS A 133 -19.93 3.76 -0.94
N GLN A 134 -18.82 4.37 -0.51
CA GLN A 134 -18.60 5.81 -0.55
C GLN A 134 -18.47 6.34 -1.98
N GLY A 135 -17.88 5.56 -2.89
CA GLY A 135 -17.53 6.01 -4.24
C GLY A 135 -16.53 7.17 -4.24
N ASP A 136 -16.12 7.63 -5.41
CA ASP A 136 -15.03 8.61 -5.55
C ASP A 136 -15.26 9.90 -4.74
N ALA A 137 -16.45 10.47 -4.82
CA ALA A 137 -16.77 11.70 -4.10
C ALA A 137 -16.76 11.53 -2.58
N GLY A 138 -17.24 10.38 -2.08
CA GLY A 138 -17.24 10.06 -0.67
C GLY A 138 -15.84 9.77 -0.14
N VAL A 139 -15.03 9.04 -0.88
CA VAL A 139 -13.62 8.75 -0.54
C VAL A 139 -12.80 10.03 -0.47
N VAL A 140 -12.92 10.92 -1.48
CA VAL A 140 -12.18 12.20 -1.49
C VAL A 140 -12.56 13.08 -0.29
N LYS A 141 -13.83 13.07 0.12
CA LYS A 141 -14.32 13.89 1.26
C LYS A 141 -13.65 13.50 2.59
N VAL A 142 -13.20 12.25 2.74
CA VAL A 142 -12.61 11.70 3.96
C VAL A 142 -11.24 11.08 3.69
N LEU A 143 -10.53 11.59 2.66
CA LEU A 143 -9.26 11.03 2.19
C LEU A 143 -8.21 10.98 3.30
N GLU A 144 -8.20 11.96 4.20
CA GLU A 144 -7.29 12.01 5.34
C GLU A 144 -7.38 10.77 6.25
N TYR A 145 -8.59 10.22 6.44
CA TYR A 145 -8.77 8.97 7.19
C TYR A 145 -8.18 7.78 6.44
N TRP A 146 -8.49 7.66 5.13
CA TRP A 146 -7.97 6.56 4.32
C TRP A 146 -6.44 6.56 4.25
N ASP A 147 -5.84 7.73 4.07
CA ASP A 147 -4.39 7.91 3.98
C ASP A 147 -3.74 7.58 5.34
N GLY A 148 -4.17 8.25 6.42
CA GLY A 148 -3.59 8.08 7.74
C GLY A 148 -3.70 6.65 8.28
N TYR A 149 -4.80 5.94 8.05
CA TYR A 149 -4.92 4.56 8.54
C TYR A 149 -4.26 3.53 7.62
N THR A 150 -4.11 3.83 6.33
CA THR A 150 -3.26 3.02 5.43
C THR A 150 -1.79 3.16 5.81
N GLU A 151 -1.34 4.39 6.12
CA GLU A 151 -0.01 4.65 6.68
C GLU A 151 0.21 3.89 7.99
N HIS A 152 -0.71 4.01 8.95
CA HIS A 152 -0.68 3.30 10.22
C HIS A 152 -0.56 1.77 10.04
N MET A 153 -1.30 1.17 9.11
CA MET A 153 -1.14 -0.23 8.77
C MET A 153 0.27 -0.53 8.22
N GLY A 154 0.82 0.37 7.40
CA GLY A 154 2.17 0.26 6.85
C GLY A 154 3.27 0.33 7.92
N GLU A 155 3.12 1.21 8.92
CA GLU A 155 4.02 1.31 10.08
C GLU A 155 4.04 -0.02 10.86
N HIS A 156 2.87 -0.57 11.14
CA HIS A 156 2.76 -1.85 11.87
C HIS A 156 3.20 -3.05 11.03
N TYR A 157 3.03 -3.02 9.70
CA TYR A 157 3.66 -4.00 8.82
C TYR A 157 5.20 -3.95 8.96
N GLY A 158 5.79 -2.77 8.92
CA GLY A 158 7.23 -2.59 9.13
C GLY A 158 7.71 -3.08 10.53
N LEU A 159 6.91 -2.80 11.56
CA LEU A 159 7.16 -3.32 12.91
C LEU A 159 7.14 -4.86 12.93
N LEU A 160 6.15 -5.50 12.32
CA LEU A 160 6.07 -6.97 12.26
C LEU A 160 7.22 -7.60 11.46
N VAL A 161 7.76 -6.90 10.45
CA VAL A 161 9.01 -7.31 9.77
C VAL A 161 10.15 -7.43 10.79
N ALA A 162 10.26 -6.49 11.75
CA ALA A 162 11.26 -6.57 12.81
C ALA A 162 11.02 -7.77 13.74
N TYR A 163 9.76 -8.11 14.08
CA TYR A 163 9.43 -9.33 14.83
C TYR A 163 9.92 -10.58 14.12
N TYR A 164 9.65 -10.71 12.83
CA TYR A 164 10.14 -11.84 12.02
C TYR A 164 11.66 -11.94 12.06
N ARG A 165 12.36 -10.85 11.78
CA ARG A 165 13.83 -10.83 11.73
C ARG A 165 14.45 -11.13 13.08
N ALA A 166 13.93 -10.57 14.17
CA ALA A 166 14.42 -10.80 15.52
C ALA A 166 14.20 -12.24 15.99
N SER A 167 13.13 -12.91 15.53
CA SER A 167 12.87 -14.33 15.82
C SER A 167 13.64 -15.30 14.91
N GLY A 168 14.52 -14.82 14.01
CA GLY A 168 15.25 -15.61 13.02
C GLY A 168 14.42 -16.00 11.80
N GLY A 169 13.22 -15.45 11.63
CA GLY A 169 12.33 -15.73 10.52
C GLY A 169 12.53 -14.81 9.31
N VAL A 170 11.95 -15.20 8.19
CA VAL A 170 11.88 -14.38 6.95
C VAL A 170 10.42 -14.00 6.71
N PRO A 171 10.09 -12.69 6.65
CA PRO A 171 8.73 -12.26 6.37
C PRO A 171 8.20 -12.83 5.03
N PRO A 172 6.90 -13.14 4.89
CA PRO A 172 6.34 -13.75 3.68
C PRO A 172 6.74 -13.02 2.38
N GLU A 173 6.60 -11.69 2.33
CA GLU A 173 6.93 -10.88 1.16
C GLU A 173 8.44 -10.81 0.82
N SER A 174 9.31 -11.21 1.75
CA SER A 174 10.77 -11.25 1.54
C SER A 174 11.26 -12.62 1.05
N ARG A 175 10.37 -13.58 0.88
CA ARG A 175 10.71 -14.93 0.39
C ARG A 175 10.75 -14.95 -1.13
N PRO A 176 11.56 -15.85 -1.75
CA PRO A 176 11.52 -16.05 -3.20
C PRO A 176 10.09 -16.38 -3.65
N LYS A 177 9.62 -15.71 -4.68
CA LYS A 177 8.33 -16.08 -5.32
C LYS A 177 8.53 -17.43 -6.01
N LYS A 178 7.64 -18.37 -5.69
CA LYS A 178 7.61 -19.68 -6.35
C LYS A 178 7.07 -19.57 -7.77
#